data_b9601678e78ad02fa19ca67356326230
#
_entry.id   b9601678e78ad02fa19ca67356326230
#
_cell.length_a   1.000
_cell.length_b   1.000
_cell.length_c   1.000
_cell.angle_alpha   90.00
_cell.angle_beta   90.00
_cell.angle_gamma   90.00
#
_symmetry.space_group_name_H-M   'P 1'
#
loop_
_entity.id
_entity.type
_entity.pdbx_description
1 polymer ?
#
loop_
_entity_poly.entity_id
_entity_poly.type
_entity_poly.pdbx_seq_one_letter_code
_entity_poly.pdbx_strand_id
1 'polypeptide(L)'
;MKKLAVLADIHGNSTALKAVLADLKAQGGADLMIVLGDLVVFGPDPTGVLSLLEAYEPIVLIRGNTDRYLIEQKYPGAPGGDNWQSQVLASFPWTARQLGQPGLQFLNKLPAQQLLNPSPEHTILAVHGSPDSDEDTIRPNTPDAELVAMLGEQNYNLLLCGHTHIPLERKVNGRRVVNVGSVGLPFDGDPRASYALISLQAGGDYQVELKRVVYDIEAVVSQLAVINHPTAYVSIYNLRTARPLGPELVYTDNMRQGQAHYG
;
A
#
# COMPACT_ATOMS: atom_id res chain seq x y z
N MET A 1 7.59 -15.51 -20.95
CA MET A 1 8.08 -14.36 -20.18
C MET A 1 7.12 -14.21 -19.01
N LYS A 2 7.61 -14.27 -17.75
CA LYS A 2 6.73 -14.13 -16.58
C LYS A 2 6.32 -12.67 -16.41
N LYS A 3 5.02 -12.46 -16.14
CA LYS A 3 4.41 -11.15 -15.92
C LYS A 3 3.86 -11.09 -14.49
N LEU A 4 4.26 -10.10 -13.74
CA LEU A 4 3.81 -9.87 -12.36
C LEU A 4 2.87 -8.66 -12.33
N ALA A 5 1.76 -8.76 -11.59
CA ALA A 5 0.94 -7.62 -11.20
C ALA A 5 1.29 -7.25 -9.76
N VAL A 6 1.65 -6.00 -9.51
CA VAL A 6 2.05 -5.55 -8.18
C VAL A 6 1.15 -4.41 -7.73
N LEU A 7 0.50 -4.60 -6.59
CA LEU A 7 -0.46 -3.69 -5.97
C LEU A 7 0.02 -3.32 -4.57
N ALA A 8 -0.39 -2.15 -4.06
CA ALA A 8 -0.17 -1.73 -2.68
C ALA A 8 -1.28 -0.79 -2.22
N ASP A 9 -1.42 -0.63 -0.91
CA ASP A 9 -2.18 0.47 -0.30
C ASP A 9 -3.62 0.51 -0.82
N ILE A 10 -4.34 -0.60 -0.66
CA ILE A 10 -5.72 -0.77 -1.14
C ILE A 10 -6.70 -0.04 -0.22
N HIS A 11 -6.38 0.00 1.08
CA HIS A 11 -7.11 0.77 2.06
C HIS A 11 -8.62 0.59 2.04
N GLY A 12 -9.11 -0.66 2.04
CA GLY A 12 -10.56 -0.94 2.12
C GLY A 12 -11.37 -0.42 0.94
N ASN A 13 -10.72 -0.04 -0.17
CA ASN A 13 -11.36 0.48 -1.38
C ASN A 13 -11.60 -0.64 -2.40
N SER A 14 -12.63 -1.46 -2.17
CA SER A 14 -12.97 -2.57 -3.07
C SER A 14 -13.38 -2.10 -4.47
N THR A 15 -13.89 -0.87 -4.61
CA THR A 15 -14.26 -0.29 -5.91
C THR A 15 -13.02 -0.04 -6.77
N ALA A 16 -11.97 0.56 -6.19
CA ALA A 16 -10.70 0.75 -6.89
C ALA A 16 -10.03 -0.59 -7.21
N LEU A 17 -10.02 -1.54 -6.26
CA LEU A 17 -9.47 -2.87 -6.48
C LEU A 17 -10.17 -3.60 -7.63
N LYS A 18 -11.51 -3.58 -7.68
CA LYS A 18 -12.29 -4.16 -8.80
C LYS A 18 -11.90 -3.56 -10.15
N ALA A 19 -11.71 -2.24 -10.21
CA ALA A 19 -11.28 -1.57 -11.42
C ALA A 19 -9.87 -2.02 -11.86
N VAL A 20 -8.92 -2.12 -10.92
CA VAL A 20 -7.56 -2.64 -11.19
C VAL A 20 -7.61 -4.09 -11.67
N LEU A 21 -8.40 -4.97 -11.03
CA LEU A 21 -8.54 -6.37 -11.45
C LEU A 21 -9.16 -6.48 -12.85
N ALA A 22 -10.12 -5.61 -13.19
CA ALA A 22 -10.72 -5.56 -14.53
C ALA A 22 -9.70 -5.10 -15.59
N ASP A 23 -8.92 -4.05 -15.30
CA ASP A 23 -7.85 -3.59 -16.19
C ASP A 23 -6.77 -4.66 -16.36
N LEU A 24 -6.33 -5.29 -15.27
CA LEU A 24 -5.37 -6.40 -15.31
C LEU A 24 -5.86 -7.53 -16.23
N LYS A 25 -7.12 -7.90 -16.12
CA LYS A 25 -7.74 -8.90 -17.01
C LYS A 25 -7.73 -8.45 -18.48
N ALA A 26 -8.04 -7.18 -18.74
CA ALA A 26 -8.00 -6.60 -20.10
C ALA A 26 -6.58 -6.56 -20.67
N GLN A 27 -5.55 -6.43 -19.81
CA GLN A 27 -4.12 -6.50 -20.16
C GLN A 27 -3.62 -7.95 -20.38
N GLY A 28 -4.49 -8.95 -20.34
CA GLY A 28 -4.15 -10.35 -20.51
C GLY A 28 -3.73 -11.09 -19.23
N GLY A 29 -3.97 -10.48 -18.05
CA GLY A 29 -3.64 -11.06 -16.75
C GLY A 29 -2.16 -10.98 -16.36
N ALA A 30 -1.81 -11.65 -15.28
CA ALA A 30 -0.44 -11.84 -14.80
C ALA A 30 -0.24 -13.27 -14.30
N ASP A 31 1.00 -13.75 -14.33
CA ASP A 31 1.37 -15.08 -13.83
C ASP A 31 1.40 -15.15 -12.30
N LEU A 32 1.52 -13.99 -11.64
CA LEU A 32 1.51 -13.85 -10.20
C LEU A 32 1.06 -12.44 -9.82
N MET A 33 0.19 -12.32 -8.84
CA MET A 33 -0.11 -11.05 -8.17
C MET A 33 0.69 -10.95 -6.87
N ILE A 34 1.22 -9.74 -6.60
CA ILE A 34 1.93 -9.41 -5.35
C ILE A 34 1.23 -8.19 -4.76
N VAL A 35 0.81 -8.26 -3.49
CA VAL A 35 0.18 -7.13 -2.79
C VAL A 35 1.01 -6.75 -1.58
N LEU A 36 1.44 -5.50 -1.54
CA LEU A 36 2.48 -4.99 -0.65
C LEU A 36 1.92 -4.36 0.65
N GLY A 37 0.79 -4.85 1.15
CA GLY A 37 0.22 -4.43 2.42
C GLY A 37 -0.73 -3.24 2.34
N ASP A 38 -1.16 -2.78 3.52
CA ASP A 38 -2.16 -1.73 3.74
C ASP A 38 -3.48 -2.03 3.03
N LEU A 39 -4.04 -3.20 3.42
CA LEU A 39 -5.16 -3.78 2.69
C LEU A 39 -6.51 -3.13 3.03
N VAL A 40 -6.76 -2.78 4.31
CA VAL A 40 -8.15 -2.71 4.80
C VAL A 40 -8.56 -1.40 5.49
N VAL A 41 -7.63 -0.60 6.03
CA VAL A 41 -7.98 0.60 6.83
C VAL A 41 -8.29 1.80 5.94
N PHE A 42 -9.16 2.72 6.39
CA PHE A 42 -9.54 4.01 5.78
C PHE A 42 -10.61 3.97 4.70
N GLY A 43 -10.93 2.85 4.11
CA GLY A 43 -11.97 2.73 3.09
C GLY A 43 -13.23 2.04 3.58
N PRO A 44 -14.31 2.09 2.78
CA PRO A 44 -15.64 1.69 3.22
C PRO A 44 -15.89 0.18 3.24
N ASP A 45 -15.04 -0.64 2.57
CA ASP A 45 -15.34 -2.06 2.35
C ASP A 45 -14.13 -2.97 2.60
N PRO A 46 -13.65 -3.05 3.88
CA PRO A 46 -12.50 -3.88 4.22
C PRO A 46 -12.72 -5.37 3.95
N THR A 47 -13.93 -5.88 4.20
CA THR A 47 -14.28 -7.30 3.98
C THR A 47 -14.34 -7.64 2.51
N GLY A 48 -14.88 -6.73 1.68
CA GLY A 48 -14.91 -6.91 0.23
C GLY A 48 -13.51 -6.93 -0.38
N VAL A 49 -12.57 -6.15 0.15
CA VAL A 49 -11.16 -6.22 -0.27
C VAL A 49 -10.58 -7.60 0.03
N LEU A 50 -10.69 -8.10 1.28
CA LEU A 50 -10.16 -9.42 1.62
C LEU A 50 -10.78 -10.52 0.74
N SER A 51 -12.10 -10.50 0.54
CA SER A 51 -12.79 -11.49 -0.31
C SER A 51 -12.30 -11.47 -1.76
N LEU A 52 -12.00 -10.30 -2.33
CA LEU A 52 -11.46 -10.18 -3.69
C LEU A 52 -10.04 -10.73 -3.78
N LEU A 53 -9.21 -10.49 -2.76
CA LEU A 53 -7.83 -10.98 -2.71
C LEU A 53 -7.77 -12.49 -2.51
N GLU A 54 -8.61 -13.04 -1.62
CA GLU A 54 -8.71 -14.48 -1.39
C GLU A 54 -9.20 -15.26 -2.62
N ALA A 55 -10.01 -14.62 -3.48
CA ALA A 55 -10.51 -15.21 -4.71
C ALA A 55 -9.51 -15.17 -5.88
N TYR A 56 -8.37 -14.49 -5.73
CA TYR A 56 -7.36 -14.35 -6.79
C TYR A 56 -6.19 -15.31 -6.58
N GLU A 57 -5.85 -16.07 -7.61
CA GLU A 57 -4.71 -16.99 -7.58
C GLU A 57 -3.96 -17.04 -8.92
N PRO A 58 -2.62 -17.16 -8.90
CA PRO A 58 -1.76 -17.19 -7.72
C PRO A 58 -1.49 -15.79 -7.16
N ILE A 59 -1.40 -15.68 -5.84
CA ILE A 59 -1.18 -14.41 -5.12
C ILE A 59 -0.17 -14.55 -3.99
N VAL A 60 0.63 -13.49 -3.80
CA VAL A 60 1.49 -13.26 -2.63
C VAL A 60 1.00 -12.01 -1.92
N LEU A 61 0.71 -12.14 -0.63
CA LEU A 61 0.28 -11.03 0.23
C LEU A 61 1.30 -10.82 1.34
N ILE A 62 1.66 -9.58 1.58
CA ILE A 62 2.35 -9.15 2.80
C ILE A 62 1.48 -8.16 3.56
N ARG A 63 1.76 -7.95 4.85
CA ARG A 63 1.07 -6.93 5.64
C ARG A 63 1.81 -5.59 5.56
N GLY A 64 1.05 -4.49 5.64
CA GLY A 64 1.59 -3.15 5.84
C GLY A 64 1.52 -2.71 7.30
N ASN A 65 1.92 -1.46 7.57
CA ASN A 65 1.91 -0.89 8.91
C ASN A 65 0.48 -0.74 9.45
N THR A 66 -0.49 -0.33 8.62
CA THR A 66 -1.87 -0.18 9.10
C THR A 66 -2.53 -1.53 9.40
N ASP A 67 -2.19 -2.58 8.65
CA ASP A 67 -2.62 -3.96 8.96
C ASP A 67 -1.99 -4.44 10.28
N ARG A 68 -0.70 -4.16 10.51
CA ARG A 68 0.00 -4.46 11.76
C ARG A 68 -0.62 -3.73 12.95
N TYR A 69 -0.95 -2.45 12.81
CA TYR A 69 -1.61 -1.68 13.87
C TYR A 69 -2.95 -2.29 14.28
N LEU A 70 -3.74 -2.79 13.33
CA LEU A 70 -4.98 -3.51 13.62
C LEU A 70 -4.74 -4.77 14.45
N ILE A 71 -3.73 -5.58 14.06
CA ILE A 71 -3.41 -6.85 14.72
C ILE A 71 -2.93 -6.60 16.16
N GLU A 72 -2.00 -5.65 16.31
CA GLU A 72 -1.39 -5.33 17.60
C GLU A 72 -2.29 -4.47 18.50
N GLN A 73 -3.33 -3.87 17.94
CA GLN A 73 -4.20 -2.86 18.61
C GLN A 73 -3.40 -1.67 19.15
N LYS A 74 -2.30 -1.34 18.47
CA LYS A 74 -1.44 -0.21 18.78
C LYS A 74 -1.52 0.78 17.61
N TYR A 75 -2.21 1.88 17.83
CA TYR A 75 -2.45 2.88 16.80
C TYR A 75 -1.48 4.05 16.96
N PRO A 76 -0.91 4.60 15.86
CA PRO A 76 -0.03 5.76 15.93
C PRO A 76 -0.79 7.01 16.34
N GLY A 77 -0.23 7.81 17.23
CA GLY A 77 -0.79 9.10 17.67
C GLY A 77 -1.49 9.05 19.02
N ALA A 78 -1.72 10.23 19.59
CA ALA A 78 -2.44 10.40 20.84
C ALA A 78 -3.92 10.71 20.59
N PRO A 79 -4.87 10.00 21.23
CA PRO A 79 -6.27 10.36 21.17
C PRO A 79 -6.50 11.69 21.88
N GLY A 80 -7.10 12.65 21.18
CA GLY A 80 -7.48 13.94 21.81
C GLY A 80 -8.04 14.94 20.82
N GLY A 81 -9.31 15.30 20.99
CA GLY A 81 -10.02 16.36 20.27
C GLY A 81 -10.78 15.92 19.01
N ASP A 82 -11.67 16.80 18.55
CA ASP A 82 -12.45 16.66 17.30
C ASP A 82 -11.64 17.16 16.09
N ASN A 83 -10.49 16.55 15.84
CA ASN A 83 -9.63 16.88 14.71
C ASN A 83 -9.50 15.70 13.73
N TRP A 84 -8.89 15.94 12.58
CA TRP A 84 -8.71 14.94 11.55
C TRP A 84 -7.87 13.74 12.03
N GLN A 85 -6.90 13.93 12.95
CA GLN A 85 -6.10 12.85 13.53
C GLN A 85 -6.97 11.88 14.34
N SER A 86 -7.89 12.39 15.15
CA SER A 86 -8.83 11.57 15.90
C SER A 86 -9.75 10.76 14.98
N GLN A 87 -10.16 11.32 13.84
CA GLN A 87 -10.94 10.60 12.83
C GLN A 87 -10.13 9.46 12.22
N VAL A 88 -8.86 9.71 11.87
CA VAL A 88 -7.93 8.68 11.38
C VAL A 88 -7.79 7.54 12.39
N LEU A 89 -7.57 7.87 13.67
CA LEU A 89 -7.44 6.87 14.72
C LEU A 89 -8.73 6.07 14.93
N ALA A 90 -9.90 6.69 14.82
CA ALA A 90 -11.18 6.01 14.96
C ALA A 90 -11.48 4.99 13.85
N SER A 91 -10.79 5.08 12.71
CA SER A 91 -10.93 4.10 11.62
C SER A 91 -10.43 2.71 11.99
N PHE A 92 -9.38 2.60 12.81
CA PHE A 92 -8.81 1.30 13.20
C PHE A 92 -9.80 0.43 13.97
N PRO A 93 -10.38 0.88 15.12
CA PRO A 93 -11.37 0.07 15.82
C PRO A 93 -12.65 -0.13 14.99
N TRP A 94 -12.99 0.79 14.09
CA TRP A 94 -14.11 0.60 13.17
C TRP A 94 -13.81 -0.56 12.21
N THR A 95 -12.65 -0.53 11.53
CA THR A 95 -12.22 -1.57 10.59
C THR A 95 -12.11 -2.93 11.29
N ALA A 96 -11.55 -2.98 12.50
CA ALA A 96 -11.45 -4.21 13.29
C ALA A 96 -12.84 -4.83 13.55
N ARG A 97 -13.85 -4.01 13.85
CA ARG A 97 -15.25 -4.47 14.02
C ARG A 97 -15.84 -5.02 12.72
N GLN A 98 -15.57 -4.36 11.58
CA GLN A 98 -16.06 -4.85 10.28
C GLN A 98 -15.45 -6.19 9.89
N LEU A 99 -14.16 -6.37 10.13
CA LEU A 99 -13.43 -7.60 9.82
C LEU A 99 -13.80 -8.77 10.75
N GLY A 100 -14.10 -8.46 12.03
CA GLY A 100 -14.28 -9.48 13.06
C GLY A 100 -13.03 -10.35 13.26
N GLN A 101 -13.17 -11.40 14.06
CA GLN A 101 -12.04 -12.31 14.32
C GLN A 101 -11.49 -13.02 13.07
N PRO A 102 -12.31 -13.46 12.09
CA PRO A 102 -11.79 -14.11 10.90
C PRO A 102 -10.86 -13.21 10.09
N GLY A 103 -11.23 -11.94 9.84
CA GLY A 103 -10.40 -11.02 9.07
C GLY A 103 -9.11 -10.63 9.82
N LEU A 104 -9.20 -10.42 11.15
CA LEU A 104 -7.99 -10.16 11.95
C LEU A 104 -7.03 -11.36 11.96
N GLN A 105 -7.55 -12.59 12.02
CA GLN A 105 -6.74 -13.80 11.91
C GLN A 105 -6.13 -13.96 10.51
N PHE A 106 -6.83 -13.56 9.46
CA PHE A 106 -6.27 -13.54 8.11
C PHE A 106 -5.06 -12.60 8.05
N LEU A 107 -5.22 -11.34 8.47
CA LEU A 107 -4.13 -10.36 8.48
C LEU A 107 -2.93 -10.83 9.31
N ASN A 108 -3.17 -11.44 10.47
CA ASN A 108 -2.12 -11.91 11.37
C ASN A 108 -1.24 -13.03 10.78
N LYS A 109 -1.71 -13.74 9.76
CA LYS A 109 -0.94 -14.77 9.06
C LYS A 109 -0.02 -14.19 7.98
N LEU A 110 -0.23 -12.94 7.58
CA LEU A 110 0.54 -12.32 6.51
C LEU A 110 1.96 -12.00 7.01
N PRO A 111 3.00 -12.35 6.23
CA PRO A 111 4.37 -11.97 6.54
C PRO A 111 4.57 -10.45 6.39
N ALA A 112 5.58 -9.89 7.07
CA ALA A 112 5.95 -8.48 6.90
C ALA A 112 6.69 -8.23 5.58
N GLN A 113 7.40 -9.23 5.07
CA GLN A 113 8.14 -9.18 3.81
C GLN A 113 8.22 -10.57 3.18
N GLN A 114 8.47 -10.61 1.87
CA GLN A 114 8.61 -11.88 1.14
C GLN A 114 9.74 -11.79 0.11
N LEU A 115 10.71 -12.70 0.20
CA LEU A 115 11.72 -12.90 -0.83
C LEU A 115 11.17 -13.88 -1.89
N LEU A 116 11.23 -13.50 -3.15
CA LEU A 116 10.72 -14.26 -4.28
C LEU A 116 11.83 -14.51 -5.30
N ASN A 117 11.89 -15.73 -5.81
CA ASN A 117 12.82 -16.13 -6.84
C ASN A 117 12.05 -16.68 -8.05
N PRO A 118 11.40 -15.81 -8.85
CA PRO A 118 10.57 -16.25 -9.97
C PRO A 118 11.37 -16.93 -11.09
N SER A 119 12.67 -16.70 -11.15
CA SER A 119 13.63 -17.43 -11.96
C SER A 119 15.05 -17.37 -11.33
N PRO A 120 16.03 -18.14 -11.81
CA PRO A 120 17.40 -18.11 -11.27
C PRO A 120 18.09 -16.74 -11.35
N GLU A 121 17.69 -15.90 -12.29
CA GLU A 121 18.28 -14.56 -12.54
C GLU A 121 17.53 -13.44 -11.80
N HIS A 122 16.33 -13.72 -11.27
CA HIS A 122 15.44 -12.71 -10.71
C HIS A 122 15.19 -12.98 -9.22
N THR A 123 15.67 -12.08 -8.39
CA THR A 123 15.46 -12.09 -6.94
C THR A 123 14.74 -10.82 -6.52
N ILE A 124 13.51 -10.95 -6.04
CA ILE A 124 12.62 -9.84 -5.72
C ILE A 124 12.35 -9.85 -4.22
N LEU A 125 12.60 -8.74 -3.56
CA LEU A 125 12.16 -8.52 -2.19
C LEU A 125 10.90 -7.66 -2.19
N ALA A 126 9.79 -8.21 -1.70
CA ALA A 126 8.53 -7.51 -1.49
C ALA A 126 8.46 -7.06 -0.03
N VAL A 127 8.30 -5.74 0.18
CA VAL A 127 8.17 -5.09 1.49
C VAL A 127 7.04 -4.06 1.44
N HIS A 128 6.60 -3.54 2.59
CA HIS A 128 5.67 -2.41 2.60
C HIS A 128 6.41 -1.08 2.50
N GLY A 129 7.28 -0.74 3.44
CA GLY A 129 8.12 0.46 3.46
C GLY A 129 9.54 0.17 2.96
N SER A 130 10.38 -0.39 3.83
CA SER A 130 11.75 -0.84 3.52
C SER A 130 11.99 -2.26 4.05
N PRO A 131 13.14 -2.89 3.75
CA PRO A 131 13.53 -4.17 4.35
C PRO A 131 13.55 -4.18 5.89
N ASP A 132 13.83 -3.04 6.50
CA ASP A 132 13.99 -2.92 7.95
C ASP A 132 12.73 -2.42 8.66
N SER A 133 11.82 -1.72 7.95
CA SER A 133 10.65 -1.11 8.58
C SER A 133 9.48 -0.95 7.60
N ASP A 134 8.28 -1.32 8.06
CA ASP A 134 7.03 -1.06 7.34
C ASP A 134 6.56 0.42 7.41
N GLU A 135 7.31 1.26 8.14
CA GLU A 135 7.04 2.71 8.29
C GLU A 135 8.05 3.59 7.54
N ASP A 136 9.12 3.02 6.97
CA ASP A 136 10.11 3.78 6.22
C ASP A 136 9.53 4.30 4.90
N THR A 137 9.88 5.55 4.55
CA THR A 137 9.34 6.23 3.37
C THR A 137 10.36 6.33 2.25
N ILE A 138 10.23 5.50 1.22
CA ILE A 138 11.03 5.62 -0.01
C ILE A 138 10.28 6.53 -0.98
N ARG A 139 10.80 7.75 -1.18
CA ARG A 139 10.18 8.81 -2.01
C ARG A 139 10.98 9.08 -3.28
N PRO A 140 10.37 9.73 -4.30
CA PRO A 140 11.09 10.10 -5.53
C PRO A 140 12.33 10.97 -5.28
N ASN A 141 12.30 11.81 -4.25
CA ASN A 141 13.37 12.74 -3.88
C ASN A 141 14.29 12.22 -2.73
N THR A 142 14.12 10.97 -2.26
CA THR A 142 15.03 10.36 -1.28
C THR A 142 16.46 10.36 -1.85
N PRO A 143 17.45 10.95 -1.18
CA PRO A 143 18.83 10.97 -1.66
C PRO A 143 19.40 9.56 -1.89
N ASP A 144 20.27 9.37 -2.89
CA ASP A 144 20.81 8.04 -3.22
C ASP A 144 21.54 7.38 -2.04
N ALA A 145 22.30 8.14 -1.26
CA ALA A 145 23.01 7.61 -0.10
C ALA A 145 22.05 7.11 0.99
N GLU A 146 20.96 7.80 1.22
CA GLU A 146 19.90 7.41 2.16
C GLU A 146 19.17 6.18 1.63
N LEU A 147 18.78 6.19 0.35
CA LEU A 147 18.12 5.05 -0.28
C LEU A 147 18.99 3.79 -0.21
N VAL A 148 20.31 3.90 -0.47
CA VAL A 148 21.25 2.77 -0.35
C VAL A 148 21.26 2.21 1.08
N ALA A 149 21.27 3.08 2.09
CA ALA A 149 21.20 2.65 3.49
C ALA A 149 19.88 1.92 3.81
N MET A 150 18.76 2.39 3.27
CA MET A 150 17.44 1.77 3.45
C MET A 150 17.30 0.40 2.75
N LEU A 151 18.11 0.11 1.72
CA LEU A 151 18.01 -1.16 0.99
C LEU A 151 18.57 -2.37 1.76
N GLY A 152 19.30 -2.16 2.85
CA GLY A 152 19.89 -3.23 3.65
C GLY A 152 20.90 -4.09 2.87
N GLU A 153 21.35 -5.19 3.50
CA GLU A 153 22.39 -6.07 2.97
C GLU A 153 21.85 -7.35 2.28
N GLN A 154 20.56 -7.58 2.29
CA GLN A 154 19.93 -8.77 1.70
C GLN A 154 20.25 -8.85 0.19
N ASN A 155 20.40 -10.08 -0.32
CA ASN A 155 20.69 -10.30 -1.72
C ASN A 155 19.38 -10.36 -2.55
N TYR A 156 19.09 -9.27 -3.24
CA TYR A 156 17.99 -9.15 -4.22
C TYR A 156 18.37 -8.12 -5.28
N ASN A 157 17.77 -8.21 -6.46
CA ASN A 157 18.00 -7.25 -7.54
C ASN A 157 16.80 -6.32 -7.83
N LEU A 158 15.62 -6.62 -7.27
CA LEU A 158 14.45 -5.75 -7.30
C LEU A 158 13.82 -5.64 -5.91
N LEU A 159 13.62 -4.40 -5.43
CA LEU A 159 12.77 -4.07 -4.29
C LEU A 159 11.40 -3.61 -4.80
N LEU A 160 10.34 -4.20 -4.28
CA LEU A 160 8.96 -3.74 -4.46
C LEU A 160 8.45 -3.18 -3.15
N CYS A 161 7.95 -1.93 -3.16
CA CYS A 161 7.41 -1.26 -1.98
C CYS A 161 6.15 -0.43 -2.29
N GLY A 162 5.49 0.04 -1.24
CA GLY A 162 4.30 0.89 -1.23
C GLY A 162 4.44 2.03 -0.22
N HIS A 163 3.50 2.11 0.73
CA HIS A 163 3.48 2.98 1.91
C HIS A 163 3.37 4.49 1.64
N THR A 164 4.16 5.04 0.74
CA THR A 164 4.14 6.49 0.47
C THR A 164 2.99 6.91 -0.42
N HIS A 165 2.29 5.97 -1.06
CA HIS A 165 1.25 6.17 -2.08
C HIS A 165 1.70 6.99 -3.30
N ILE A 166 3.02 7.13 -3.49
CA ILE A 166 3.64 7.88 -4.60
C ILE A 166 4.47 6.90 -5.42
N PRO A 167 4.09 6.61 -6.66
CA PRO A 167 4.83 5.66 -7.48
C PRO A 167 6.20 6.23 -7.88
N LEU A 168 7.18 5.35 -7.92
CA LEU A 168 8.52 5.66 -8.40
C LEU A 168 9.19 4.42 -8.99
N GLU A 169 10.14 4.64 -9.86
CA GLU A 169 11.11 3.64 -10.30
C GLU A 169 12.50 4.27 -10.26
N ARG A 170 13.44 3.61 -9.57
CA ARG A 170 14.84 4.08 -9.46
C ARG A 170 15.79 2.90 -9.56
N LYS A 171 17.00 3.18 -10.06
CA LYS A 171 18.14 2.24 -9.97
C LYS A 171 19.20 2.88 -9.08
N VAL A 172 19.63 2.18 -8.05
CA VAL A 172 20.67 2.63 -7.12
C VAL A 172 21.50 1.43 -6.67
N ASN A 173 22.82 1.58 -6.63
CA ASN A 173 23.75 0.55 -6.20
C ASN A 173 23.50 -0.84 -6.83
N GLY A 174 23.22 -0.88 -8.14
CA GLY A 174 22.94 -2.11 -8.90
C GLY A 174 21.58 -2.74 -8.65
N ARG A 175 20.77 -2.20 -7.74
CA ARG A 175 19.40 -2.66 -7.45
C ARG A 175 18.37 -1.75 -8.10
N ARG A 176 17.24 -2.33 -8.47
CA ARG A 176 16.05 -1.58 -8.90
C ARG A 176 15.09 -1.47 -7.73
N VAL A 177 14.49 -0.30 -7.56
CA VAL A 177 13.49 0.01 -6.54
C VAL A 177 12.23 0.49 -7.25
N VAL A 178 11.09 -0.13 -6.95
CA VAL A 178 9.80 0.23 -7.52
C VAL A 178 8.80 0.40 -6.39
N ASN A 179 8.31 1.63 -6.20
CA ASN A 179 7.09 1.87 -5.44
C ASN A 179 5.93 1.91 -6.42
N VAL A 180 4.91 1.13 -6.17
CA VAL A 180 3.78 0.99 -7.12
C VAL A 180 2.69 2.04 -6.91
N GLY A 181 2.86 2.93 -5.94
CA GLY A 181 1.82 3.87 -5.53
C GLY A 181 0.70 3.15 -4.78
N SER A 182 -0.49 3.72 -4.79
CA SER A 182 -1.66 3.20 -4.06
C SER A 182 -2.81 2.87 -5.00
N VAL A 183 -3.43 1.70 -4.78
CA VAL A 183 -4.69 1.32 -5.44
C VAL A 183 -5.84 2.16 -4.90
N GLY A 184 -5.95 2.28 -3.59
CA GLY A 184 -7.13 2.84 -2.93
C GLY A 184 -7.04 4.30 -2.54
N LEU A 185 -5.82 4.84 -2.35
CA LEU A 185 -5.63 6.16 -1.76
C LEU A 185 -4.34 6.86 -2.26
N PRO A 186 -4.22 7.21 -3.56
CA PRO A 186 -3.04 7.88 -4.12
C PRO A 186 -2.75 9.24 -3.46
N PHE A 187 -1.44 9.63 -3.38
CA PHE A 187 -0.99 10.91 -2.80
C PHE A 187 -0.06 11.71 -3.73
N ASP A 188 -0.12 11.49 -5.02
CA ASP A 188 0.74 12.14 -6.02
C ASP A 188 0.00 13.15 -6.92
N GLY A 189 -1.23 13.50 -6.56
CA GLY A 189 -2.09 14.42 -7.30
C GLY A 189 -2.89 13.78 -8.44
N ASP A 190 -2.74 12.47 -8.67
CA ASP A 190 -3.53 11.72 -9.65
C ASP A 190 -4.49 10.76 -8.91
N PRO A 191 -5.82 11.02 -8.90
CA PRO A 191 -6.76 10.24 -8.12
C PRO A 191 -7.07 8.84 -8.70
N ARG A 192 -6.51 8.49 -9.85
CA ARG A 192 -6.66 7.16 -10.44
C ARG A 192 -5.89 6.12 -9.62
N ALA A 193 -6.46 4.93 -9.47
CA ALA A 193 -5.78 3.81 -8.84
C ALA A 193 -4.43 3.52 -9.51
N SER A 194 -3.37 3.30 -8.71
CA SER A 194 -2.04 2.97 -9.19
C SER A 194 -1.69 1.52 -8.93
N TYR A 195 -1.07 0.86 -9.91
CA TYR A 195 -0.47 -0.47 -9.77
C TYR A 195 0.68 -0.62 -10.79
N ALA A 196 1.45 -1.70 -10.72
CA ALA A 196 2.49 -1.99 -11.70
C ALA A 196 2.28 -3.32 -12.41
N LEU A 197 2.63 -3.36 -13.70
CA LEU A 197 2.91 -4.58 -14.45
C LEU A 197 4.42 -4.71 -14.62
N ILE A 198 4.98 -5.86 -14.23
CA ILE A 198 6.41 -6.11 -14.32
C ILE A 198 6.65 -7.37 -15.13
N SER A 199 7.37 -7.23 -16.24
CA SER A 199 7.75 -8.35 -17.09
C SER A 199 9.22 -8.71 -16.86
N LEU A 200 9.48 -9.98 -16.54
CA LEU A 200 10.84 -10.48 -16.35
C LEU A 200 11.54 -10.57 -17.69
N GLN A 201 12.72 -9.97 -17.81
CA GLN A 201 13.54 -9.95 -19.01
C GLN A 201 14.74 -10.91 -18.87
N ALA A 202 15.34 -11.30 -19.99
CA ALA A 202 16.57 -12.08 -19.95
C ALA A 202 17.71 -11.28 -19.30
N GLY A 203 18.67 -11.99 -18.67
CA GLY A 203 19.80 -11.35 -18.00
C GLY A 203 19.44 -10.69 -16.67
N GLY A 204 18.30 -11.05 -16.05
CA GLY A 204 17.91 -10.55 -14.72
C GLY A 204 17.35 -9.13 -14.71
N ASP A 205 17.02 -8.55 -15.87
CA ASP A 205 16.40 -7.22 -15.95
C ASP A 205 14.87 -7.31 -15.88
N TYR A 206 14.22 -6.16 -15.71
CA TYR A 206 12.78 -6.02 -15.56
C TYR A 206 12.26 -4.89 -16.45
N GLN A 207 11.16 -5.13 -17.13
CA GLN A 207 10.35 -4.06 -17.73
C GLN A 207 9.24 -3.70 -16.75
N VAL A 208 9.20 -2.46 -16.30
CA VAL A 208 8.22 -1.94 -15.34
C VAL A 208 7.27 -0.99 -16.07
N GLU A 209 5.98 -1.20 -15.87
CA GLU A 209 4.91 -0.33 -16.37
C GLU A 209 4.05 0.11 -15.19
N LEU A 210 4.22 1.36 -14.75
CA LEU A 210 3.34 1.97 -13.75
C LEU A 210 2.02 2.34 -14.44
N LYS A 211 0.92 1.78 -13.96
CA LYS A 211 -0.42 1.89 -14.54
C LYS A 211 -1.32 2.80 -13.72
N ARG A 212 -2.26 3.46 -14.39
CA ARG A 212 -3.29 4.29 -13.77
C ARG A 212 -4.67 3.88 -14.27
N VAL A 213 -5.56 3.55 -13.34
CA VAL A 213 -6.90 3.05 -13.64
C VAL A 213 -7.96 3.99 -13.09
N VAL A 214 -8.85 4.44 -13.96
CA VAL A 214 -10.03 5.21 -13.55
C VAL A 214 -11.01 4.29 -12.84
N TYR A 215 -11.56 4.75 -11.72
CA TYR A 215 -12.65 4.09 -11.01
C TYR A 215 -13.68 5.11 -10.53
N ASP A 216 -14.83 4.65 -10.09
CA ASP A 216 -15.91 5.52 -9.61
C ASP A 216 -15.63 6.01 -8.17
N ILE A 217 -14.92 7.13 -8.08
CA ILE A 217 -14.56 7.79 -6.81
C ILE A 217 -15.84 8.23 -6.06
N GLU A 218 -16.84 8.75 -6.77
CA GLU A 218 -18.06 9.25 -6.12
C GLU A 218 -18.91 8.10 -5.54
N ALA A 219 -18.83 6.90 -6.10
CA ALA A 219 -19.41 5.72 -5.49
C ALA A 219 -18.74 5.40 -4.13
N VAL A 220 -17.40 5.49 -4.04
CA VAL A 220 -16.67 5.31 -2.77
C VAL A 220 -17.00 6.41 -1.77
N VAL A 221 -17.05 7.66 -2.21
CA VAL A 221 -17.46 8.81 -1.41
C VAL A 221 -18.86 8.62 -0.82
N SER A 222 -19.80 8.20 -1.66
CA SER A 222 -21.18 7.91 -1.25
C SER A 222 -21.25 6.79 -0.21
N GLN A 223 -20.47 5.71 -0.40
CA GLN A 223 -20.38 4.62 0.57
C GLN A 223 -19.86 5.10 1.93
N LEU A 224 -18.76 5.86 1.94
CA LEU A 224 -18.19 6.43 3.17
C LEU A 224 -19.21 7.30 3.94
N ALA A 225 -19.99 8.11 3.22
CA ALA A 225 -21.01 8.96 3.80
C ALA A 225 -22.20 8.16 4.37
N VAL A 226 -22.71 7.18 3.61
CA VAL A 226 -23.87 6.35 4.01
C VAL A 226 -23.57 5.54 5.27
N ILE A 227 -22.37 4.97 5.40
CA ILE A 227 -22.01 4.17 6.58
C ILE A 227 -21.51 5.03 7.75
N ASN A 228 -21.47 6.35 7.61
CA ASN A 228 -20.88 7.28 8.59
C ASN A 228 -19.46 6.82 8.99
N HIS A 229 -18.61 6.56 7.98
CA HIS A 229 -17.24 6.09 8.24
C HIS A 229 -16.49 7.11 9.09
N PRO A 230 -15.72 6.71 10.13
CA PRO A 230 -15.04 7.64 11.02
C PRO A 230 -14.11 8.64 10.32
N THR A 231 -13.46 8.21 9.25
CA THR A 231 -12.57 9.07 8.45
C THR A 231 -13.24 9.67 7.21
N ALA A 232 -14.59 9.65 7.10
CA ALA A 232 -15.27 10.07 5.87
C ALA A 232 -14.76 11.42 5.36
N TYR A 233 -14.63 12.43 6.21
CA TYR A 233 -14.13 13.75 5.82
C TYR A 233 -12.70 13.69 5.25
N VAL A 234 -11.79 13.04 5.94
CA VAL A 234 -10.37 12.89 5.53
C VAL A 234 -10.26 12.07 4.24
N SER A 235 -10.91 10.89 4.22
CA SER A 235 -10.84 9.98 3.08
C SER A 235 -11.45 10.58 1.82
N ILE A 236 -12.59 11.30 1.94
CA ILE A 236 -13.22 11.99 0.80
C ILE A 236 -12.30 13.08 0.23
N TYR A 237 -11.66 13.87 1.08
CA TYR A 237 -10.68 14.86 0.63
C TYR A 237 -9.54 14.19 -0.13
N ASN A 238 -8.93 13.16 0.47
CA ASN A 238 -7.80 12.43 -0.13
C ASN A 238 -8.18 11.80 -1.47
N LEU A 239 -9.33 11.13 -1.55
CA LEU A 239 -9.81 10.47 -2.77
C LEU A 239 -10.01 11.46 -3.93
N ARG A 240 -10.58 12.65 -3.65
CA ARG A 240 -10.86 13.64 -4.69
C ARG A 240 -9.64 14.42 -5.12
N THR A 241 -8.67 14.63 -4.22
CA THR A 241 -7.51 15.49 -4.48
C THR A 241 -6.24 14.70 -4.76
N ALA A 242 -6.21 13.42 -4.42
CA ALA A 242 -5.01 12.59 -4.38
C ALA A 242 -3.88 13.27 -3.57
N ARG A 243 -4.25 13.88 -2.44
CA ARG A 243 -3.33 14.56 -1.51
C ARG A 243 -3.73 14.25 -0.08
N PRO A 244 -2.76 14.10 0.84
CA PRO A 244 -3.08 13.94 2.25
C PRO A 244 -3.72 15.23 2.80
N LEU A 245 -4.72 15.07 3.68
CA LEU A 245 -5.28 16.19 4.41
C LEU A 245 -4.35 16.56 5.57
N GLY A 246 -4.00 17.82 5.69
CA GLY A 246 -3.14 18.35 6.74
C GLY A 246 -1.77 18.77 6.23
N PRO A 247 -0.94 19.40 7.10
CA PRO A 247 0.46 19.59 6.79
C PRO A 247 0.97 18.21 6.44
N GLU A 248 1.64 18.06 5.30
CA GLU A 248 2.11 16.77 4.79
C GLU A 248 2.33 15.84 5.96
N LEU A 249 1.64 14.69 5.99
CA LEU A 249 2.03 13.61 6.89
C LEU A 249 3.46 13.28 6.45
N VAL A 250 4.38 14.13 6.86
CA VAL A 250 5.77 13.80 6.93
C VAL A 250 5.76 12.69 7.98
N TYR A 251 5.64 11.45 7.53
CA TYR A 251 6.08 10.33 8.32
C TYR A 251 7.57 10.57 8.52
N THR A 252 7.87 11.49 9.42
CA THR A 252 9.24 11.79 9.84
C THR A 252 9.64 10.73 10.83
N ASP A 253 10.93 10.42 10.88
CA ASP A 253 11.59 9.57 11.88
C ASP A 253 11.21 9.85 13.35
N ASN A 254 10.51 10.93 13.64
CA ASN A 254 9.99 11.31 14.95
C ASN A 254 8.94 10.36 15.53
N MET A 255 8.28 9.52 14.73
CA MET A 255 7.40 8.47 15.29
C MET A 255 8.18 7.33 15.96
N ARG A 256 9.45 7.12 15.58
CA ARG A 256 10.33 6.14 16.25
C ARG A 256 10.63 6.50 17.72
N GLN A 257 10.48 7.78 18.11
CA GLN A 257 10.85 8.24 19.46
C GLN A 257 9.66 8.59 20.36
N GLY A 258 8.42 8.41 19.93
CA GLY A 258 7.24 8.71 20.77
C GLY A 258 7.10 10.19 21.18
N GLN A 259 7.79 11.11 20.51
CA GLN A 259 7.75 12.55 20.76
C GLN A 259 7.18 13.29 19.57
N ALA A 260 5.85 13.41 19.53
CA ALA A 260 5.20 14.38 18.65
C ALA A 260 5.43 15.78 19.22
N HIS A 261 6.38 16.53 18.68
CA HIS A 261 6.43 17.96 18.87
C HIS A 261 5.52 18.62 17.83
N TYR A 262 4.37 19.09 18.31
CA TYR A 262 3.48 19.95 17.55
C TYR A 262 3.97 21.39 17.70
N GLY A 263 4.41 22.01 16.60
CA GLY A 263 4.61 23.46 16.46
C GLY A 263 3.43 24.09 15.74
#